data_0f301f14cf8a508bb6b308a665128b0f
#
_entry.id   0f301f14cf8a508bb6b308a665128b0f
#
_cell.length_a   1.000
_cell.length_b   1.000
_cell.length_c   1.000
_cell.angle_alpha   90.00
_cell.angle_beta   90.00
_cell.angle_gamma   90.00
#
_symmetry.space_group_name_H-M   'P 1'
#
loop_
_entity.id
_entity.type
_entity.pdbx_description
1 polymer ?
#
loop_
_entity_poly.entity_id
_entity_poly.type
_entity_poly.pdbx_seq_one_letter_code
_entity_poly.pdbx_strand_id
1 'polypeptide(L)'
;DQPRSRGLGDVYKRQVHGDEASEDDLEAMYGFYLQTFHEYGNSPALTLEFLRHLAATMPRALVIFLAQHEDRPVAGALCLRGGDTLYGRYWGADATLAGLHFETCYYQGIDYCLREGLTRFEPGAQGVHKIARGFLPSFVRSRHWIADPDFREALARWCREEDAAVHEHARVLAARSPFRATDAD
;
A
#
# COMPACT_ATOMS: atom_id res chain seq x y z
N ASP A 1 16.30 19.25 3.28
CA ASP A 1 17.16 18.14 3.74
C ASP A 1 16.36 16.85 3.66
N GLN A 2 16.59 16.05 2.62
CA GLN A 2 15.89 14.78 2.44
C GLN A 2 16.55 13.72 3.34
N PRO A 3 15.78 12.88 4.06
CA PRO A 3 16.37 11.86 4.91
C PRO A 3 17.21 10.88 4.09
N ARG A 4 18.47 10.73 4.47
CA ARG A 4 19.40 9.78 3.85
C ARG A 4 18.81 8.36 3.94
N SER A 5 18.84 7.64 2.82
CA SER A 5 18.33 6.29 2.69
C SER A 5 18.98 5.34 3.71
N ARG A 6 18.17 4.61 4.44
CA ARG A 6 18.59 3.57 5.38
C ARG A 6 19.26 2.39 4.64
N GLY A 7 20.51 2.58 4.18
CA GLY A 7 21.30 1.55 3.54
C GLY A 7 21.08 1.35 2.04
N LEU A 8 20.34 2.24 1.36
CA LEU A 8 20.10 2.18 -0.08
C LEU A 8 21.05 3.07 -0.91
N GLY A 9 22.20 3.48 -0.34
CA GLY A 9 23.28 4.19 -1.05
C GLY A 9 22.77 5.35 -1.90
N ASP A 10 22.97 5.25 -3.21
CA ASP A 10 22.67 6.31 -4.18
C ASP A 10 21.21 6.32 -4.69
N VAL A 11 20.28 5.63 -3.99
CA VAL A 11 18.85 5.66 -4.35
C VAL A 11 18.18 6.88 -3.74
N TYR A 12 17.80 7.80 -4.60
CA TYR A 12 17.00 8.98 -4.24
C TYR A 12 15.50 8.64 -4.23
N LYS A 13 14.73 9.19 -3.28
CA LYS A 13 13.28 9.01 -3.22
C LYS A 13 12.58 10.36 -3.44
N ARG A 14 11.59 10.34 -4.30
CA ARG A 14 10.76 11.48 -4.61
C ARG A 14 9.29 11.12 -4.39
N GLN A 15 8.56 11.99 -3.69
CA GLN A 15 7.12 11.91 -3.56
C GLN A 15 6.51 13.02 -4.40
N VAL A 16 5.47 12.68 -5.15
CA VAL A 16 4.70 13.64 -5.95
C VAL A 16 3.19 13.40 -5.79
N HIS A 17 2.43 14.48 -5.85
CA HIS A 17 0.98 14.43 -6.05
C HIS A 17 0.63 14.46 -7.53
N GLY A 18 -0.65 14.21 -7.87
CA GLY A 18 -1.09 14.21 -9.26
C GLY A 18 -0.84 15.52 -10.00
N ASP A 19 -0.93 16.68 -9.33
CA ASP A 19 -0.64 18.00 -9.88
C ASP A 19 0.86 18.32 -9.99
N GLU A 20 1.71 17.51 -9.37
CA GLU A 20 3.18 17.64 -9.39
C GLU A 20 3.83 16.57 -10.27
N ALA A 21 3.10 15.51 -10.59
CA ALA A 21 3.59 14.39 -11.38
C ALA A 21 3.73 14.79 -12.85
N SER A 22 4.91 14.59 -13.43
CA SER A 22 5.12 14.68 -14.86
C SER A 22 4.49 13.48 -15.60
N GLU A 23 4.37 13.59 -16.91
CA GLU A 23 3.94 12.44 -17.74
C GLU A 23 4.89 11.24 -17.56
N ASP A 24 6.20 11.48 -17.53
CA ASP A 24 7.21 10.44 -17.31
C ASP A 24 7.04 9.74 -15.96
N ASP A 25 6.59 10.45 -14.92
CA ASP A 25 6.31 9.87 -13.61
C ASP A 25 5.11 8.93 -13.64
N LEU A 26 4.04 9.33 -14.33
CA LEU A 26 2.84 8.51 -14.49
C LEU A 26 3.13 7.27 -15.33
N GLU A 27 3.89 7.41 -16.42
CA GLU A 27 4.33 6.29 -17.25
C GLU A 27 5.25 5.32 -16.50
N ALA A 28 6.23 5.83 -15.75
CA ALA A 28 7.11 5.00 -14.93
C ALA A 28 6.32 4.22 -13.87
N MET A 29 5.43 4.90 -13.12
CA MET A 29 4.59 4.24 -12.12
C MET A 29 3.66 3.19 -12.75
N TYR A 30 3.10 3.48 -13.92
CA TYR A 30 2.27 2.55 -14.66
C TYR A 30 3.06 1.33 -15.15
N GLY A 31 4.30 1.53 -15.61
CA GLY A 31 5.22 0.44 -15.98
C GLY A 31 5.48 -0.51 -14.81
N PHE A 32 5.79 0.03 -13.62
CA PHE A 32 5.98 -0.77 -12.41
C PHE A 32 4.70 -1.51 -11.99
N TYR A 33 3.54 -0.87 -12.13
CA TYR A 33 2.25 -1.51 -11.90
C TYR A 33 2.02 -2.71 -12.83
N LEU A 34 2.25 -2.55 -14.14
CA LEU A 34 2.10 -3.63 -15.13
C LEU A 34 3.05 -4.79 -14.85
N GLN A 35 4.31 -4.49 -14.52
CA GLN A 35 5.32 -5.50 -14.23
C GLN A 35 4.88 -6.41 -13.08
N THR A 36 4.39 -5.84 -11.98
CA THR A 36 3.90 -6.62 -10.85
C THR A 36 2.74 -7.54 -11.24
N PHE A 37 1.81 -7.06 -12.05
CA PHE A 37 0.70 -7.91 -12.54
C PHE A 37 1.19 -9.05 -13.42
N HIS A 38 2.15 -8.80 -14.31
CA HIS A 38 2.76 -9.83 -15.15
C HIS A 38 3.51 -10.88 -14.32
N GLU A 39 4.29 -10.47 -13.31
CA GLU A 39 5.03 -11.37 -12.43
C GLU A 39 4.09 -12.34 -11.66
N TYR A 40 2.90 -11.88 -11.28
CA TYR A 40 1.90 -12.70 -10.60
C TYR A 40 0.92 -13.40 -11.55
N GLY A 41 1.06 -13.24 -12.86
CA GLY A 41 0.17 -13.85 -13.86
C GLY A 41 -1.26 -13.30 -13.82
N ASN A 42 -1.45 -12.09 -13.32
CA ASN A 42 -2.75 -11.42 -13.22
C ASN A 42 -2.93 -10.41 -14.37
N SER A 43 -4.19 -10.11 -14.71
CA SER A 43 -4.51 -9.04 -15.65
C SER A 43 -4.63 -7.70 -14.92
N PRO A 44 -3.94 -6.64 -15.41
CA PRO A 44 -4.07 -5.30 -14.84
C PRO A 44 -5.47 -4.73 -15.06
N ALA A 45 -6.04 -4.13 -14.02
CA ALA A 45 -7.39 -3.55 -14.05
C ALA A 45 -7.38 -2.05 -14.38
N LEU A 46 -6.25 -1.36 -14.16
CA LEU A 46 -6.12 0.07 -14.41
C LEU A 46 -5.38 0.31 -15.73
N THR A 47 -5.69 1.45 -16.37
CA THR A 47 -4.99 1.94 -17.56
C THR A 47 -4.16 3.18 -17.24
N LEU A 48 -3.22 3.55 -18.11
CA LEU A 48 -2.47 4.79 -17.97
C LEU A 48 -3.40 6.01 -18.05
N GLU A 49 -4.41 5.96 -18.93
CA GLU A 49 -5.44 7.01 -19.05
C GLU A 49 -6.21 7.21 -17.74
N PHE A 50 -6.46 6.13 -17.00
CA PHE A 50 -7.08 6.23 -15.67
C PHE A 50 -6.16 6.99 -14.69
N LEU A 51 -4.86 6.73 -14.68
CA LEU A 51 -3.91 7.45 -13.83
C LEU A 51 -3.82 8.94 -14.22
N ARG A 52 -3.77 9.24 -15.52
CA ARG A 52 -3.81 10.61 -16.05
C ARG A 52 -5.10 11.34 -15.63
N HIS A 53 -6.23 10.66 -15.76
CA HIS A 53 -7.52 11.22 -15.36
C HIS A 53 -7.57 11.48 -13.84
N LEU A 54 -7.07 10.56 -13.04
CA LEU A 54 -6.99 10.71 -11.59
C LEU A 54 -6.07 11.87 -11.20
N ALA A 55 -4.91 12.00 -11.84
CA ALA A 55 -3.99 13.11 -11.65
C ALA A 55 -4.63 14.48 -11.97
N ALA A 56 -5.43 14.54 -13.04
CA ALA A 56 -6.10 15.76 -13.46
C ALA A 56 -7.33 16.13 -12.60
N THR A 57 -8.12 15.15 -12.17
CA THR A 57 -9.41 15.41 -11.50
C THR A 57 -9.35 15.32 -9.98
N MET A 58 -8.43 14.54 -9.43
CA MET A 58 -8.23 14.34 -8.00
C MET A 58 -6.74 14.41 -7.62
N PRO A 59 -6.03 15.50 -8.01
CA PRO A 59 -4.57 15.54 -7.93
C PRO A 59 -4.03 15.29 -6.52
N ARG A 60 -4.67 15.84 -5.50
CA ARG A 60 -4.21 15.69 -4.10
C ARG A 60 -4.58 14.34 -3.49
N ALA A 61 -5.46 13.57 -4.13
CA ALA A 61 -5.77 12.20 -3.73
C ALA A 61 -4.73 11.20 -4.26
N LEU A 62 -4.10 11.47 -5.40
CA LEU A 62 -3.04 10.65 -5.96
C LEU A 62 -1.70 10.99 -5.30
N VAL A 63 -1.04 9.99 -4.71
CA VAL A 63 0.29 10.10 -4.09
C VAL A 63 1.18 9.01 -4.67
N ILE A 64 2.28 9.40 -5.30
CA ILE A 64 3.24 8.48 -5.89
C ILE A 64 4.59 8.67 -5.20
N PHE A 65 5.17 7.56 -4.73
CA PHE A 65 6.56 7.50 -4.27
C PHE A 65 7.40 6.84 -5.35
N LEU A 66 8.41 7.55 -5.87
CA LEU A 66 9.36 7.03 -6.86
C LEU A 66 10.74 6.91 -6.23
N ALA A 67 11.36 5.77 -6.42
CA ALA A 67 12.76 5.56 -6.12
C ALA A 67 13.57 5.69 -7.41
N GLN A 68 14.61 6.50 -7.39
CA GLN A 68 15.47 6.79 -8.54
C GLN A 68 16.91 6.38 -8.22
N HIS A 69 17.56 5.76 -9.18
CA HIS A 69 18.98 5.44 -9.16
C HIS A 69 19.61 5.94 -10.46
N GLU A 70 20.67 6.72 -10.37
CA GLU A 70 21.31 7.37 -11.53
C GLU A 70 20.29 8.11 -12.43
N ASP A 71 19.44 8.94 -11.79
CA ASP A 71 18.38 9.73 -12.43
C ASP A 71 17.29 8.93 -13.16
N ARG A 72 17.25 7.61 -12.99
CA ARG A 72 16.24 6.74 -13.58
C ARG A 72 15.30 6.20 -12.49
N PRO A 73 13.98 6.22 -12.70
CA PRO A 73 13.04 5.51 -11.84
C PRO A 73 13.36 4.00 -11.85
N VAL A 74 13.54 3.41 -10.67
CA VAL A 74 13.82 1.97 -10.50
C VAL A 74 12.74 1.25 -9.70
N ALA A 75 11.88 2.02 -9.02
CA ALA A 75 10.72 1.48 -8.31
C ALA A 75 9.69 2.58 -8.05
N GLY A 76 8.45 2.16 -7.85
CA GLY A 76 7.36 3.06 -7.50
C GLY A 76 6.31 2.44 -6.58
N ALA A 77 5.73 3.26 -5.72
CA ALA A 77 4.54 2.91 -4.95
C ALA A 77 3.45 3.93 -5.20
N LEU A 78 2.27 3.44 -5.58
CA LEU A 78 1.07 4.22 -5.77
C LEU A 78 0.20 4.13 -4.54
N CYS A 79 -0.14 5.29 -3.98
CA CYS A 79 -1.03 5.44 -2.86
C CYS A 79 -2.19 6.37 -3.20
N LEU A 80 -3.26 6.25 -2.45
CA LEU A 80 -4.38 7.19 -2.47
C LEU A 80 -4.51 7.85 -1.11
N ARG A 81 -4.77 9.17 -1.10
CA ARG A 81 -5.10 9.92 0.10
C ARG A 81 -6.59 10.20 0.15
N GLY A 82 -7.23 9.91 1.27
CA GLY A 82 -8.63 10.23 1.51
C GLY A 82 -8.85 10.63 2.96
N GLY A 83 -9.36 11.85 3.20
CA GLY A 83 -9.48 12.38 4.54
C GLY A 83 -8.13 12.46 5.25
N ASP A 84 -8.02 11.83 6.40
CA ASP A 84 -6.82 11.75 7.24
C ASP A 84 -6.01 10.46 7.05
N THR A 85 -6.28 9.72 5.98
CA THR A 85 -5.72 8.37 5.75
C THR A 85 -4.95 8.30 4.43
N LEU A 86 -3.78 7.67 4.46
CA LEU A 86 -3.03 7.22 3.28
C LEU A 86 -3.31 5.73 3.03
N TYR A 87 -3.68 5.39 1.80
CA TYR A 87 -3.95 4.02 1.36
C TYR A 87 -2.89 3.55 0.38
N GLY A 88 -2.02 2.63 0.76
CA GLY A 88 -1.11 1.93 -0.14
C GLY A 88 -1.89 1.00 -1.09
N ARG A 89 -1.60 1.08 -2.40
CA ARG A 89 -2.35 0.33 -3.41
C ARG A 89 -1.46 -0.58 -4.24
N TYR A 90 -0.50 -0.04 -4.95
CA TYR A 90 0.33 -0.80 -5.87
C TYR A 90 1.80 -0.47 -5.66
N TRP A 91 2.63 -1.44 -5.96
CA TRP A 91 4.07 -1.37 -5.93
C TRP A 91 4.64 -2.10 -7.14
N GLY A 92 5.79 -1.67 -7.62
CA GLY A 92 6.59 -2.41 -8.56
C GLY A 92 8.01 -1.86 -8.63
N ALA A 93 8.94 -2.65 -9.17
CA ALA A 93 10.35 -2.28 -9.28
C ALA A 93 11.06 -3.04 -10.40
N ASP A 94 11.93 -2.34 -11.13
CA ASP A 94 12.84 -2.92 -12.12
C ASP A 94 14.12 -3.51 -11.50
N ALA A 95 14.42 -3.11 -10.27
CA ALA A 95 15.66 -3.48 -9.60
C ALA A 95 15.39 -4.24 -8.30
N THR A 96 16.13 -5.33 -8.08
CA THR A 96 16.13 -6.06 -6.81
C THR A 96 17.21 -5.47 -5.90
N LEU A 97 16.85 -4.43 -5.15
CA LEU A 97 17.71 -3.82 -4.13
C LEU A 97 17.18 -4.14 -2.73
N ALA A 98 18.08 -4.60 -1.86
CA ALA A 98 17.70 -4.97 -0.50
C ALA A 98 17.09 -3.78 0.25
N GLY A 99 15.86 -3.96 0.77
CA GLY A 99 15.15 -2.92 1.51
C GLY A 99 14.35 -1.92 0.66
N LEU A 100 14.49 -1.90 -0.66
CA LEU A 100 13.82 -0.95 -1.54
C LEU A 100 12.29 -0.97 -1.38
N HIS A 101 11.69 -2.16 -1.35
CA HIS A 101 10.27 -2.33 -1.12
C HIS A 101 9.82 -1.70 0.22
N PHE A 102 10.55 -1.96 1.30
CA PHE A 102 10.18 -1.43 2.62
C PHE A 102 10.35 0.08 2.69
N GLU A 103 11.41 0.59 2.09
CA GLU A 103 11.66 2.03 2.03
C GLU A 103 10.55 2.74 1.26
N THR A 104 10.26 2.30 0.03
CA THR A 104 9.33 2.97 -0.86
C THR A 104 7.87 2.80 -0.44
N CYS A 105 7.46 1.58 0.00
CA CYS A 105 6.07 1.31 0.34
C CYS A 105 5.68 1.69 1.77
N TYR A 106 6.63 1.66 2.73
CA TYR A 106 6.27 1.87 4.14
C TYR A 106 6.92 3.09 4.74
N TYR A 107 8.24 3.23 4.68
CA TYR A 107 8.90 4.34 5.37
C TYR A 107 8.59 5.68 4.73
N GLN A 108 8.56 5.76 3.40
CA GLN A 108 8.14 6.98 2.70
C GLN A 108 6.67 7.34 2.98
N GLY A 109 5.79 6.33 3.08
CA GLY A 109 4.38 6.52 3.45
C GLY A 109 4.22 7.00 4.90
N ILE A 110 5.00 6.47 5.85
CA ILE A 110 5.01 6.93 7.25
C ILE A 110 5.51 8.37 7.33
N ASP A 111 6.65 8.68 6.70
CA ASP A 111 7.21 10.03 6.68
C ASP A 111 6.25 11.05 6.04
N TYR A 112 5.54 10.65 4.98
CA TYR A 112 4.48 11.44 4.36
C TYR A 112 3.33 11.70 5.34
N CYS A 113 2.81 10.67 6.02
CA CYS A 113 1.72 10.83 6.98
C CYS A 113 2.10 11.78 8.12
N LEU A 114 3.31 11.66 8.65
CA LEU A 114 3.81 12.53 9.71
C LEU A 114 3.92 13.99 9.24
N ARG A 115 4.44 14.22 8.03
CA ARG A 115 4.60 15.56 7.45
C ARG A 115 3.25 16.22 7.13
N GLU A 116 2.30 15.45 6.63
CA GLU A 116 0.98 15.93 6.22
C GLU A 116 -0.06 15.92 7.36
N GLY A 117 0.31 15.46 8.55
CA GLY A 117 -0.59 15.37 9.70
C GLY A 117 -1.70 14.33 9.53
N LEU A 118 -1.46 13.27 8.74
CA LEU A 118 -2.42 12.17 8.61
C LEU A 118 -2.36 11.27 9.84
N THR A 119 -3.51 10.78 10.28
CA THR A 119 -3.61 9.96 11.50
C THR A 119 -3.57 8.46 11.22
N ARG A 120 -3.73 8.05 9.95
CA ARG A 120 -3.79 6.65 9.55
C ARG A 120 -3.00 6.37 8.28
N PHE A 121 -2.32 5.21 8.27
CA PHE A 121 -1.73 4.64 7.08
C PHE A 121 -2.19 3.18 6.93
N GLU A 122 -2.87 2.87 5.83
CA GLU A 122 -3.28 1.52 5.45
C GLU A 122 -2.37 1.01 4.32
N PRO A 123 -1.39 0.16 4.62
CA PRO A 123 -0.38 -0.26 3.63
C PRO A 123 -0.86 -1.39 2.71
N GLY A 124 -2.16 -1.58 2.56
CA GLY A 124 -2.80 -2.66 1.81
C GLY A 124 -3.03 -3.93 2.62
N ALA A 125 -3.82 -4.85 2.06
CA ALA A 125 -4.10 -6.15 2.67
C ALA A 125 -2.88 -7.07 2.64
N GLN A 126 -2.87 -8.10 3.53
CA GLN A 126 -1.86 -9.15 3.65
C GLN A 126 -0.44 -8.68 4.06
N GLY A 127 0.43 -9.64 4.39
CA GLY A 127 1.84 -9.42 4.67
C GLY A 127 2.18 -9.31 6.16
N VAL A 128 2.48 -10.45 6.79
CA VAL A 128 2.92 -10.55 8.20
C VAL A 128 4.15 -9.67 8.48
N HIS A 129 5.00 -9.43 7.48
CA HIS A 129 6.17 -8.56 7.58
C HIS A 129 5.85 -7.10 7.95
N LYS A 130 4.61 -6.67 7.76
CA LYS A 130 4.13 -5.32 8.14
C LYS A 130 4.07 -5.14 9.64
N ILE A 131 3.76 -6.21 10.39
CA ILE A 131 3.68 -6.18 11.86
C ILE A 131 5.02 -5.74 12.46
N ALA A 132 6.13 -6.28 11.97
CA ALA A 132 7.47 -5.88 12.45
C ALA A 132 7.82 -4.40 12.17
N ARG A 133 7.01 -3.69 11.39
CA ARG A 133 7.12 -2.26 11.07
C ARG A 133 6.07 -1.41 11.75
N GLY A 134 5.32 -2.01 12.68
CA GLY A 134 4.34 -1.31 13.51
C GLY A 134 2.93 -1.24 12.93
N PHE A 135 2.67 -1.85 11.78
CA PHE A 135 1.30 -1.93 11.26
C PHE A 135 0.52 -3.02 12.02
N LEU A 136 -0.52 -2.62 12.70
CA LEU A 136 -1.38 -3.54 13.44
C LEU A 136 -2.45 -4.14 12.53
N PRO A 137 -2.92 -5.37 12.81
CA PRO A 137 -4.03 -5.95 12.08
C PRO A 137 -5.32 -5.16 12.34
N SER A 138 -6.10 -4.94 11.29
CA SER A 138 -7.43 -4.35 11.36
C SER A 138 -8.43 -5.19 10.58
N PHE A 139 -9.68 -5.22 11.06
CA PHE A 139 -10.74 -5.99 10.41
C PHE A 139 -11.36 -5.18 9.26
N VAL A 140 -11.33 -5.74 8.07
CA VAL A 140 -12.09 -5.26 6.91
C VAL A 140 -13.32 -6.14 6.75
N ARG A 141 -14.50 -5.53 6.56
CA ARG A 141 -15.76 -6.24 6.42
C ARG A 141 -16.36 -5.97 5.06
N SER A 142 -16.83 -7.03 4.41
CA SER A 142 -17.62 -6.96 3.19
C SER A 142 -18.99 -7.60 3.39
N ARG A 143 -19.94 -7.24 2.54
CA ARG A 143 -21.27 -7.83 2.52
C ARG A 143 -21.60 -8.28 1.11
N HIS A 144 -22.07 -9.50 0.99
CA HIS A 144 -22.38 -10.11 -0.28
C HIS A 144 -23.84 -10.59 -0.27
N TRP A 145 -24.54 -10.36 -1.36
CA TRP A 145 -25.83 -10.93 -1.59
C TRP A 145 -25.67 -12.15 -2.50
N ILE A 146 -26.24 -13.28 -2.10
CA ILE A 146 -26.19 -14.55 -2.82
C ILE A 146 -27.64 -14.93 -3.15
N ALA A 147 -27.96 -15.11 -4.43
CA ALA A 147 -29.30 -15.42 -4.89
C ALA A 147 -29.75 -16.83 -4.48
N ASP A 148 -28.88 -17.81 -4.67
CA ASP A 148 -29.14 -19.22 -4.33
C ASP A 148 -29.22 -19.40 -2.80
N PRO A 149 -30.35 -19.88 -2.25
CA PRO A 149 -30.53 -19.99 -0.82
C PRO A 149 -29.66 -21.05 -0.15
N ASP A 150 -29.39 -22.18 -0.81
CA ASP A 150 -28.62 -23.28 -0.25
C ASP A 150 -27.13 -22.89 -0.19
N PHE A 151 -26.63 -22.25 -1.25
CA PHE A 151 -25.28 -21.72 -1.29
C PHE A 151 -25.09 -20.58 -0.26
N ARG A 152 -26.08 -19.71 -0.13
CA ARG A 152 -26.05 -18.63 0.89
C ARG A 152 -25.96 -19.19 2.30
N GLU A 153 -26.74 -20.26 2.60
CA GLU A 153 -26.70 -20.89 3.92
C GLU A 153 -25.36 -21.58 4.19
N ALA A 154 -24.80 -22.27 3.19
CA ALA A 154 -23.48 -22.90 3.29
C ALA A 154 -22.39 -21.86 3.58
N LEU A 155 -22.37 -20.75 2.82
CA LEU A 155 -21.44 -19.65 3.07
C LEU A 155 -21.64 -19.01 4.44
N ALA A 156 -22.87 -18.84 4.89
CA ALA A 156 -23.14 -18.27 6.21
C ALA A 156 -22.63 -19.17 7.35
N ARG A 157 -22.65 -20.50 7.19
CA ARG A 157 -22.01 -21.42 8.15
C ARG A 157 -20.50 -21.25 8.14
N TRP A 158 -19.90 -21.31 6.95
CA TRP A 158 -18.46 -21.15 6.79
C TRP A 158 -17.95 -19.82 7.35
N CYS A 159 -18.63 -18.70 7.06
CA CYS A 159 -18.26 -17.37 7.59
C CYS A 159 -18.25 -17.31 9.12
N ARG A 160 -19.15 -18.03 9.80
CA ARG A 160 -19.15 -18.09 11.27
C ARG A 160 -17.93 -18.82 11.83
N GLU A 161 -17.52 -19.89 11.16
CA GLU A 161 -16.32 -20.66 11.54
C GLU A 161 -15.04 -19.85 11.28
N GLU A 162 -14.98 -19.19 10.11
CA GLU A 162 -13.86 -18.35 9.72
C GLU A 162 -13.72 -17.12 10.63
N ASP A 163 -14.83 -16.50 11.06
CA ASP A 163 -14.80 -15.31 11.94
C ASP A 163 -14.00 -15.57 13.22
N ALA A 164 -14.20 -16.71 13.86
CA ALA A 164 -13.44 -17.09 15.03
C ALA A 164 -11.94 -17.26 14.73
N ALA A 165 -11.60 -17.88 13.62
CA ALA A 165 -10.21 -18.10 13.21
C ALA A 165 -9.52 -16.78 12.86
N VAL A 166 -10.19 -15.85 12.18
CA VAL A 166 -9.70 -14.52 11.84
C VAL A 166 -9.42 -13.69 13.09
N HIS A 167 -10.32 -13.72 14.08
CA HIS A 167 -10.13 -13.02 15.35
C HIS A 167 -8.93 -13.57 16.13
N GLU A 168 -8.78 -14.89 16.21
CA GLU A 168 -7.61 -15.50 16.86
C GLU A 168 -6.31 -15.17 16.11
N HIS A 169 -6.33 -15.23 14.77
CA HIS A 169 -5.16 -14.84 13.98
C HIS A 169 -4.76 -13.37 14.20
N ALA A 170 -5.72 -12.46 14.23
CA ALA A 170 -5.46 -11.06 14.51
C ALA A 170 -4.84 -10.84 15.90
N ARG A 171 -5.31 -11.59 16.92
CA ARG A 171 -4.76 -11.55 18.28
C ARG A 171 -3.29 -12.02 18.30
N VAL A 172 -2.99 -13.11 17.61
CA VAL A 172 -1.60 -13.65 17.50
C VAL A 172 -0.69 -12.65 16.77
N LEU A 173 -1.17 -11.99 15.73
CA LEU A 173 -0.41 -10.97 15.01
C LEU A 173 -0.18 -9.71 15.87
N ALA A 174 -1.20 -9.24 16.57
CA ALA A 174 -1.09 -8.07 17.44
C ALA A 174 -0.06 -8.29 18.56
N ALA A 175 0.02 -9.50 19.12
CA ALA A 175 1.02 -9.85 20.12
C ALA A 175 2.48 -9.82 19.62
N ARG A 176 2.69 -9.77 18.29
CA ARG A 176 4.01 -9.62 17.65
C ARG A 176 4.37 -8.17 17.34
N SER A 177 3.58 -7.21 17.80
CA SER A 177 3.86 -5.77 17.62
C SER A 177 5.23 -5.44 18.22
N PRO A 178 6.07 -4.63 17.52
CA PRO A 178 7.34 -4.15 18.07
C PRO A 178 7.15 -3.06 19.14
N PHE A 179 5.94 -2.51 19.25
CA PHE A 179 5.62 -1.51 20.25
C PHE A 179 5.12 -2.14 21.54
N ARG A 180 5.49 -1.54 22.67
CA ARG A 180 4.89 -1.92 23.94
C ARG A 180 3.39 -1.59 23.90
N ALA A 181 2.58 -2.49 24.48
CA ALA A 181 1.19 -2.16 24.75
C ALA A 181 1.20 -0.88 25.62
N THR A 182 0.66 0.20 25.09
CA THR A 182 0.27 1.31 25.95
C THR A 182 -0.95 0.84 26.70
N ASP A 183 -0.86 0.85 28.04
CA ASP A 183 -2.04 0.69 28.88
C ASP A 183 -3.01 1.79 28.44
N ALA A 184 -3.98 1.39 27.62
CA ALA A 184 -5.06 2.30 27.22
C ALA A 184 -5.99 2.39 28.42
N ASP A 185 -6.04 3.58 29.02
CA ASP A 185 -7.09 4.00 29.94
C ASP A 185 -8.50 3.85 29.35
#